data_674827c20bf9077cf43ea451ca7ef289
#
_entry.id   674827c20bf9077cf43ea451ca7ef289
#
_cell.length_a   1.000
_cell.length_b   1.000
_cell.length_c   1.000
_cell.angle_alpha   90.00
_cell.angle_beta   90.00
_cell.angle_gamma   90.00
#
_symmetry.space_group_name_H-M   'P 1'
#
loop_
_entity.id
_entity.type
_entity.pdbx_description
1 polymer ?
#
loop_
_entity_poly.entity_id
_entity_poly.type
_entity_poly.pdbx_seq_one_letter_code
_entity_poly.pdbx_strand_id
1 'polypeptide(L)'
;MKILYLAKEPGTGVRNDLSRISGEITIVDCLNAYGDYYRKMGYNCISKDEFFSTKGMRFSVVIGNPPYGAGANDAIKFVNRSADFTDKIVMVLPRSFEKESVQNKVRLDLKLVESVVLPEDTFPNGIRAVKQMWVKSDTLRKKVEKPRFHQDFEFLRYEDRFDANVFIGEYGCGPSGRVKTENFTHYAKGHYFIRAKDQSVIDKLVSLGPKFREKAQDCNGRFHLSKGELVEIYSKYSGE
;
A
#
# COMPACT_ATOMS: atom_id res chain seq x y z
N MET A 1 -9.71 -20.88 20.51
CA MET A 1 -9.49 -19.52 19.91
C MET A 1 -10.48 -19.35 18.78
N LYS A 2 -11.19 -18.20 18.70
CA LYS A 2 -12.11 -17.89 17.59
C LYS A 2 -11.38 -17.06 16.54
N ILE A 3 -11.39 -17.52 15.29
CA ILE A 3 -10.63 -16.92 14.18
C ILE A 3 -11.59 -16.56 13.06
N LEU A 4 -11.45 -15.33 12.56
CA LEU A 4 -12.09 -14.91 11.33
C LEU A 4 -11.07 -14.94 10.20
N TYR A 5 -11.31 -15.75 9.17
CA TYR A 5 -10.41 -15.91 8.03
C TYR A 5 -10.99 -15.25 6.79
N LEU A 6 -10.27 -14.27 6.24
CA LEU A 6 -10.65 -13.60 4.99
C LEU A 6 -10.12 -14.38 3.79
N ALA A 7 -11.01 -15.03 3.07
CA ALA A 7 -10.69 -15.83 1.89
C ALA A 7 -11.09 -15.09 0.60
N LYS A 8 -10.18 -14.98 -0.36
CA LYS A 8 -10.48 -14.43 -1.67
C LYS A 8 -11.07 -15.50 -2.59
N GLU A 9 -10.40 -16.63 -2.74
CA GLU A 9 -10.81 -17.74 -3.59
C GLU A 9 -10.29 -19.06 -3.01
N PRO A 10 -11.02 -20.19 -3.21
CA PRO A 10 -10.53 -21.49 -2.78
C PRO A 10 -9.32 -21.90 -3.61
N GLY A 11 -8.21 -22.18 -2.95
CA GLY A 11 -6.98 -22.63 -3.56
C GLY A 11 -6.12 -23.41 -2.60
N THR A 12 -5.00 -23.95 -3.08
CA THR A 12 -4.03 -24.67 -2.24
C THR A 12 -3.51 -23.83 -1.10
N GLY A 13 -3.31 -22.53 -1.30
CA GLY A 13 -2.89 -21.59 -0.25
C GLY A 13 -3.88 -21.53 0.91
N VAL A 14 -5.16 -21.30 0.62
CA VAL A 14 -6.22 -21.24 1.64
C VAL A 14 -6.34 -22.59 2.39
N ARG A 15 -6.31 -23.72 1.68
CA ARG A 15 -6.35 -25.05 2.32
C ARG A 15 -5.15 -25.28 3.23
N ASN A 16 -3.96 -24.93 2.80
CA ASN A 16 -2.74 -25.07 3.60
C ASN A 16 -2.76 -24.17 4.82
N ASP A 17 -3.26 -22.93 4.69
CA ASP A 17 -3.42 -22.03 5.83
C ASP A 17 -4.42 -22.61 6.85
N LEU A 18 -5.61 -23.00 6.39
CA LEU A 18 -6.66 -23.53 7.25
C LEU A 18 -6.24 -24.80 7.98
N SER A 19 -5.45 -25.69 7.34
CA SER A 19 -4.95 -26.93 7.96
C SER A 19 -3.92 -26.68 9.08
N ARG A 20 -3.27 -25.51 9.11
CA ARG A 20 -2.26 -25.12 10.11
C ARG A 20 -2.83 -24.32 11.27
N ILE A 21 -4.09 -23.93 11.17
CA ILE A 21 -4.73 -23.07 12.17
C ILE A 21 -5.54 -23.95 13.12
N SER A 22 -5.30 -23.80 14.43
CA SER A 22 -6.06 -24.49 15.48
C SER A 22 -7.09 -23.57 16.11
N GLY A 23 -8.36 -23.94 16.05
CA GLY A 23 -9.46 -23.18 16.66
C GLY A 23 -10.76 -23.21 15.87
N GLU A 24 -11.76 -22.50 16.36
CA GLU A 24 -13.03 -22.29 15.69
C GLU A 24 -12.86 -21.24 14.59
N ILE A 25 -12.99 -21.66 13.34
CA ILE A 25 -12.77 -20.78 12.18
C ILE A 25 -14.11 -20.41 11.55
N THR A 26 -14.34 -19.12 11.39
CA THR A 26 -15.37 -18.57 10.51
C THR A 26 -14.69 -17.96 9.29
N ILE A 27 -15.15 -18.32 8.08
CA ILE A 27 -14.62 -17.80 6.83
C ILE A 27 -15.47 -16.63 6.35
N VAL A 28 -14.83 -15.59 5.85
CA VAL A 28 -15.46 -14.54 5.04
C VAL A 28 -15.18 -14.83 3.57
N ASP A 29 -16.24 -15.10 2.80
CA ASP A 29 -16.14 -15.15 1.34
C ASP A 29 -16.04 -13.72 0.79
N CYS A 30 -14.82 -13.26 0.58
CA CYS A 30 -14.54 -11.88 0.17
C CYS A 30 -15.03 -11.52 -1.24
N LEU A 31 -15.45 -12.50 -2.05
CA LEU A 31 -15.94 -12.31 -3.41
C LEU A 31 -17.44 -12.60 -3.56
N ASN A 32 -18.11 -13.10 -2.52
CA ASN A 32 -19.49 -13.60 -2.56
C ASN A 32 -19.70 -14.72 -3.61
N ALA A 33 -18.69 -15.55 -3.85
CA ALA A 33 -18.71 -16.54 -4.93
C ALA A 33 -18.50 -17.97 -4.45
N TYR A 34 -17.98 -18.18 -3.24
CA TYR A 34 -17.47 -19.47 -2.79
C TYR A 34 -18.06 -19.92 -1.43
N GLY A 35 -19.07 -19.24 -0.93
CA GLY A 35 -19.66 -19.55 0.38
C GLY A 35 -20.10 -20.99 0.54
N ASP A 36 -20.78 -21.56 -0.46
CA ASP A 36 -21.22 -22.96 -0.43
C ASP A 36 -20.05 -23.96 -0.46
N TYR A 37 -18.98 -23.61 -1.15
CA TYR A 37 -17.76 -24.43 -1.14
C TYR A 37 -17.17 -24.53 0.27
N TYR A 38 -17.05 -23.42 1.00
CA TYR A 38 -16.52 -23.42 2.36
C TYR A 38 -17.43 -24.11 3.36
N ARG A 39 -18.76 -23.95 3.23
CA ARG A 39 -19.75 -24.67 4.06
C ARG A 39 -19.68 -26.18 3.85
N LYS A 40 -19.51 -26.64 2.59
CA LYS A 40 -19.30 -28.07 2.29
C LYS A 40 -18.01 -28.63 2.88
N MET A 41 -17.00 -27.78 3.12
CA MET A 41 -15.78 -28.15 3.84
C MET A 41 -15.96 -28.17 5.38
N GLY A 42 -17.14 -27.85 5.91
CA GLY A 42 -17.45 -27.87 7.34
C GLY A 42 -17.16 -26.57 8.07
N TYR A 43 -16.88 -25.46 7.35
CA TYR A 43 -16.65 -24.17 7.99
C TYR A 43 -17.90 -23.32 8.07
N ASN A 44 -18.03 -22.54 9.15
CA ASN A 44 -18.93 -21.41 9.16
C ASN A 44 -18.47 -20.40 8.12
N CYS A 45 -19.38 -19.93 7.26
CA CYS A 45 -19.05 -18.98 6.22
C CYS A 45 -20.07 -17.85 6.17
N ILE A 46 -19.58 -16.63 6.20
CA ILE A 46 -20.36 -15.41 5.97
C ILE A 46 -19.93 -14.77 4.64
N SER A 47 -20.87 -14.10 4.01
CA SER A 47 -20.59 -13.34 2.77
C SER A 47 -19.79 -12.07 3.07
N LYS A 48 -19.24 -11.46 2.02
CA LYS A 48 -18.62 -10.14 2.12
C LYS A 48 -19.62 -9.09 2.63
N ASP A 49 -20.88 -9.15 2.19
CA ASP A 49 -21.90 -8.18 2.58
C ASP A 49 -22.26 -8.32 4.05
N GLU A 50 -22.38 -9.56 4.54
CA GLU A 50 -22.54 -9.84 5.96
C GLU A 50 -21.35 -9.35 6.78
N PHE A 51 -20.12 -9.56 6.31
CA PHE A 51 -18.92 -9.04 6.97
C PHE A 51 -18.97 -7.52 7.13
N PHE A 52 -19.45 -6.77 6.12
CA PHE A 52 -19.54 -5.31 6.20
C PHE A 52 -20.75 -4.79 6.97
N SER A 53 -21.84 -5.56 7.12
CA SER A 53 -23.07 -5.13 7.76
C SER A 53 -23.24 -5.62 9.21
N THR A 54 -22.71 -6.81 9.56
CA THR A 54 -22.92 -7.45 10.86
C THR A 54 -22.23 -6.69 12.00
N LYS A 55 -22.86 -6.64 13.17
CA LYS A 55 -22.33 -6.05 14.40
C LYS A 55 -22.29 -7.10 15.51
N GLY A 56 -21.45 -6.87 16.51
CA GLY A 56 -21.44 -7.64 17.76
C GLY A 56 -20.67 -8.95 17.77
N MET A 57 -20.17 -9.43 16.63
CA MET A 57 -19.27 -10.60 16.63
C MET A 57 -17.87 -10.22 17.12
N ARG A 58 -17.24 -11.12 17.89
CA ARG A 58 -15.86 -10.93 18.37
C ARG A 58 -15.03 -12.18 18.10
N PHE A 59 -13.82 -11.95 17.65
CA PHE A 59 -12.82 -12.97 17.33
C PHE A 59 -11.52 -12.66 18.06
N SER A 60 -10.72 -13.67 18.34
CA SER A 60 -9.38 -13.52 18.93
C SER A 60 -8.41 -12.88 17.95
N VAL A 61 -8.60 -13.15 16.64
CA VAL A 61 -7.77 -12.62 15.55
C VAL A 61 -8.55 -12.65 14.24
N VAL A 62 -8.27 -11.68 13.38
CA VAL A 62 -8.67 -11.72 11.96
C VAL A 62 -7.40 -11.93 11.13
N ILE A 63 -7.43 -12.95 10.27
CA ILE A 63 -6.31 -13.29 9.39
C ILE A 63 -6.79 -13.45 7.95
N GLY A 64 -5.91 -13.34 6.98
CA GLY A 64 -6.21 -13.69 5.59
C GLY A 64 -5.53 -12.82 4.54
N ASN A 65 -6.02 -12.96 3.31
CA ASN A 65 -5.56 -12.24 2.13
C ASN A 65 -6.78 -11.66 1.40
N PRO A 66 -7.25 -10.46 1.79
CA PRO A 66 -8.42 -9.84 1.18
C PRO A 66 -8.15 -9.38 -0.27
N PRO A 67 -9.18 -9.12 -1.07
CA PRO A 67 -9.03 -8.43 -2.35
C PRO A 67 -8.35 -7.07 -2.16
N TYR A 68 -7.41 -6.72 -3.06
CA TYR A 68 -6.65 -5.49 -2.92
C TYR A 68 -7.39 -4.26 -3.47
N GLY A 69 -8.08 -4.41 -4.60
CA GLY A 69 -8.72 -3.30 -5.30
C GLY A 69 -7.74 -2.29 -5.90
N ALA A 70 -8.27 -1.33 -6.66
CA ALA A 70 -7.46 -0.26 -7.22
C ALA A 70 -6.86 0.63 -6.11
N GLY A 71 -5.54 0.85 -6.15
CA GLY A 71 -4.85 1.66 -5.15
C GLY A 71 -4.95 1.11 -3.72
N ALA A 72 -5.12 -0.21 -3.56
CA ALA A 72 -5.28 -0.90 -2.28
C ALA A 72 -6.57 -0.53 -1.50
N ASN A 73 -7.54 0.12 -2.15
CA ASN A 73 -8.72 0.65 -1.46
C ASN A 73 -9.58 -0.45 -0.80
N ASP A 74 -9.72 -1.61 -1.44
CA ASP A 74 -10.51 -2.70 -0.84
C ASP A 74 -9.77 -3.33 0.33
N ALA A 75 -8.46 -3.57 0.21
CA ALA A 75 -7.66 -4.06 1.33
C ALA A 75 -7.74 -3.12 2.55
N ILE A 76 -7.70 -1.79 2.34
CA ILE A 76 -7.87 -0.79 3.41
C ILE A 76 -9.25 -0.94 4.08
N LYS A 77 -10.32 -1.12 3.30
CA LYS A 77 -11.68 -1.33 3.85
C LYS A 77 -11.73 -2.59 4.71
N PHE A 78 -11.14 -3.70 4.23
CA PHE A 78 -11.11 -4.96 4.98
C PHE A 78 -10.30 -4.82 6.28
N VAL A 79 -9.13 -4.19 6.26
CA VAL A 79 -8.33 -3.93 7.47
C VAL A 79 -9.12 -3.09 8.47
N ASN A 80 -9.69 -1.97 8.01
CA ASN A 80 -10.45 -1.06 8.88
C ASN A 80 -11.68 -1.73 9.49
N ARG A 81 -12.40 -2.52 8.70
CA ARG A 81 -13.57 -3.25 9.17
C ARG A 81 -13.22 -4.35 10.15
N SER A 82 -12.10 -5.03 9.95
CA SER A 82 -11.63 -6.09 10.86
C SER A 82 -11.44 -5.61 12.29
N ALA A 83 -11.08 -4.34 12.49
CA ALA A 83 -10.95 -3.76 13.82
C ALA A 83 -12.26 -3.67 14.63
N ASP A 84 -13.40 -3.86 13.98
CA ASP A 84 -14.68 -3.95 14.69
C ASP A 84 -14.93 -5.35 15.31
N PHE A 85 -14.19 -6.36 14.82
CA PHE A 85 -14.33 -7.75 15.24
C PHE A 85 -13.21 -8.24 16.15
N THR A 86 -12.05 -7.60 16.13
CA THR A 86 -10.85 -8.07 16.86
C THR A 86 -9.94 -6.92 17.23
N ASP A 87 -9.05 -7.21 18.17
CA ASP A 87 -7.96 -6.32 18.54
C ASP A 87 -6.63 -6.70 17.84
N LYS A 88 -6.60 -7.85 17.11
CA LYS A 88 -5.41 -8.33 16.39
C LYS A 88 -5.75 -8.75 14.96
N ILE A 89 -5.08 -8.12 13.98
CA ILE A 89 -5.27 -8.37 12.56
C ILE A 89 -3.93 -8.80 11.95
N VAL A 90 -3.92 -9.90 11.22
CA VAL A 90 -2.74 -10.38 10.47
C VAL A 90 -3.14 -10.62 9.03
N MET A 91 -2.65 -9.83 8.11
CA MET A 91 -3.06 -9.91 6.71
C MET A 91 -1.87 -9.88 5.76
N VAL A 92 -2.05 -10.58 4.65
CA VAL A 92 -1.26 -10.38 3.45
C VAL A 92 -1.89 -9.25 2.65
N LEU A 93 -1.11 -8.21 2.44
CA LEU A 93 -1.57 -6.94 1.87
C LEU A 93 -0.67 -6.55 0.70
N PRO A 94 -1.13 -5.70 -0.23
CA PRO A 94 -0.27 -5.24 -1.32
C PRO A 94 0.93 -4.46 -0.79
N ARG A 95 2.07 -4.52 -1.48
CA ARG A 95 3.32 -3.83 -1.11
C ARG A 95 3.13 -2.34 -0.80
N SER A 96 2.13 -1.70 -1.40
CA SER A 96 1.79 -0.31 -1.12
C SER A 96 1.41 -0.02 0.34
N PHE A 97 1.12 -1.03 1.16
CA PHE A 97 0.94 -0.86 2.61
C PHE A 97 2.23 -0.51 3.36
N GLU A 98 3.39 -0.59 2.71
CA GLU A 98 4.64 -0.03 3.21
C GLU A 98 4.66 1.52 3.12
N LYS A 99 3.80 2.11 2.28
CA LYS A 99 3.74 3.56 2.12
C LYS A 99 2.86 4.21 3.18
N GLU A 100 3.35 5.27 3.78
CA GLU A 100 2.63 6.04 4.80
C GLU A 100 1.31 6.61 4.26
N SER A 101 1.25 6.95 2.97
CA SER A 101 0.02 7.44 2.33
C SER A 101 -1.12 6.40 2.34
N VAL A 102 -0.79 5.11 2.30
CA VAL A 102 -1.76 4.01 2.46
C VAL A 102 -2.03 3.76 3.94
N GLN A 103 -0.99 3.70 4.78
CA GLN A 103 -1.14 3.51 6.22
C GLN A 103 -1.96 4.63 6.87
N ASN A 104 -1.87 5.86 6.37
CA ASN A 104 -2.68 7.00 6.84
C ASN A 104 -4.20 6.84 6.59
N LYS A 105 -4.61 5.92 5.71
CA LYS A 105 -6.02 5.56 5.46
C LYS A 105 -6.51 4.41 6.34
N VAL A 106 -5.60 3.71 6.99
CA VAL A 106 -5.93 2.73 8.03
C VAL A 106 -6.35 3.48 9.29
N ARG A 107 -7.33 2.94 10.02
CA ARG A 107 -7.84 3.51 11.29
C ARG A 107 -6.70 3.88 12.24
N LEU A 108 -6.85 5.02 12.89
CA LEU A 108 -5.80 5.55 13.77
C LEU A 108 -5.65 4.79 15.09
N ASP A 109 -6.69 4.06 15.50
CA ASP A 109 -6.64 3.15 16.65
C ASP A 109 -5.94 1.81 16.35
N LEU A 110 -5.50 1.56 15.10
CA LEU A 110 -4.67 0.43 14.72
C LEU A 110 -3.21 0.84 14.62
N LYS A 111 -2.33 0.13 15.34
CA LYS A 111 -0.88 0.26 15.27
C LYS A 111 -0.29 -0.89 14.47
N LEU A 112 0.58 -0.57 13.50
CA LEU A 112 1.40 -1.57 12.79
C LEU A 112 2.49 -2.06 13.76
N VAL A 113 2.50 -3.37 14.02
CA VAL A 113 3.44 -4.02 14.95
C VAL A 113 4.53 -4.79 14.20
N GLU A 114 4.15 -5.38 13.07
CA GLU A 114 5.06 -6.17 12.24
C GLU A 114 4.77 -5.94 10.76
N SER A 115 5.79 -5.80 9.95
CA SER A 115 5.70 -5.78 8.49
C SER A 115 6.83 -6.62 7.91
N VAL A 116 6.48 -7.66 7.15
CA VAL A 116 7.42 -8.57 6.49
C VAL A 116 7.13 -8.58 5.00
N VAL A 117 8.12 -8.20 4.21
CA VAL A 117 8.04 -8.30 2.75
C VAL A 117 8.05 -9.76 2.36
N LEU A 118 7.09 -10.15 1.53
CA LEU A 118 7.04 -11.50 1.00
C LEU A 118 7.96 -11.64 -0.23
N PRO A 119 8.55 -12.83 -0.45
CA PRO A 119 9.32 -13.11 -1.66
C PRO A 119 8.53 -12.78 -2.93
N GLU A 120 9.22 -12.34 -3.99
CA GLU A 120 8.57 -11.89 -5.24
C GLU A 120 7.86 -13.03 -5.99
N ASP A 121 8.23 -14.26 -5.75
CA ASP A 121 7.63 -15.48 -6.29
C ASP A 121 6.45 -16.04 -5.46
N THR A 122 6.10 -15.38 -4.35
CA THR A 122 4.97 -15.81 -3.49
C THR A 122 3.64 -15.84 -4.23
N PHE A 123 3.44 -14.93 -5.17
CA PHE A 123 2.20 -14.82 -5.96
C PHE A 123 2.49 -14.87 -7.46
N PRO A 124 1.62 -15.53 -8.24
CA PRO A 124 1.71 -15.47 -9.70
C PRO A 124 1.54 -14.01 -10.19
N ASN A 125 2.02 -13.74 -11.39
CA ASN A 125 1.90 -12.45 -12.07
C ASN A 125 2.66 -11.28 -11.41
N GLY A 126 3.72 -11.56 -10.62
CA GLY A 126 4.58 -10.53 -10.05
C GLY A 126 3.89 -9.60 -9.03
N ILE A 127 2.83 -10.08 -8.39
CA ILE A 127 2.16 -9.34 -7.32
C ILE A 127 3.09 -9.28 -6.11
N ARG A 128 3.52 -8.07 -5.75
CA ARG A 128 4.33 -7.83 -4.57
C ARG A 128 3.43 -7.62 -3.35
N ALA A 129 3.73 -8.31 -2.27
CA ALA A 129 2.93 -8.26 -1.07
C ALA A 129 3.78 -8.16 0.21
N VAL A 130 3.12 -7.76 1.28
CA VAL A 130 3.66 -7.73 2.63
C VAL A 130 2.72 -8.47 3.55
N LYS A 131 3.27 -9.20 4.52
CA LYS A 131 2.49 -9.70 5.67
C LYS A 131 2.59 -8.65 6.77
N GLN A 132 1.45 -8.11 7.19
CA GLN A 132 1.42 -7.12 8.25
C GLN A 132 0.55 -7.56 9.43
N MET A 133 1.02 -7.24 10.64
CA MET A 133 0.27 -7.37 11.88
C MET A 133 -0.11 -5.98 12.40
N TRP A 134 -1.40 -5.78 12.59
CA TRP A 134 -1.97 -4.58 13.19
C TRP A 134 -2.65 -4.93 14.50
N VAL A 135 -2.45 -4.10 15.51
CA VAL A 135 -3.05 -4.30 16.85
C VAL A 135 -3.81 -3.03 17.25
N LYS A 136 -4.99 -3.22 17.80
CA LYS A 136 -5.80 -2.13 18.33
C LYS A 136 -5.14 -1.52 19.57
N SER A 137 -5.23 -0.23 19.70
CA SER A 137 -4.60 0.54 20.77
C SER A 137 -5.57 1.61 21.28
N ASP A 138 -5.56 1.83 22.58
CA ASP A 138 -6.34 2.88 23.22
C ASP A 138 -5.82 4.29 22.88
N THR A 139 -4.57 4.38 22.40
CA THR A 139 -3.99 5.63 21.93
C THR A 139 -3.99 5.70 20.42
N LEU A 140 -4.54 6.77 19.86
CA LEU A 140 -4.54 6.99 18.42
C LEU A 140 -3.12 7.32 17.94
N ARG A 141 -2.70 6.66 16.85
CA ARG A 141 -1.46 7.05 16.17
C ARG A 141 -1.66 8.34 15.38
N LYS A 142 -0.61 9.11 15.25
CA LYS A 142 -0.60 10.30 14.38
C LYS A 142 -0.43 9.86 12.91
N LYS A 143 -1.06 10.59 12.00
CA LYS A 143 -0.75 10.46 10.58
C LYS A 143 0.65 10.95 10.32
N VAL A 144 1.37 10.25 9.45
CA VAL A 144 2.69 10.69 8.98
C VAL A 144 2.46 11.68 7.83
N GLU A 145 2.83 12.93 8.06
CA GLU A 145 2.78 13.96 7.03
C GLU A 145 4.19 14.16 6.47
N LYS A 146 4.32 14.04 5.16
CA LYS A 146 5.58 14.32 4.46
C LYS A 146 5.53 15.72 3.86
N PRO A 147 6.61 16.50 3.92
CA PRO A 147 6.68 17.80 3.28
C PRO A 147 6.49 17.64 1.77
N ARG A 148 5.71 18.54 1.16
CA ARG A 148 5.42 18.52 -0.28
C ARG A 148 6.06 19.69 -1.02
N PHE A 149 6.94 20.40 -0.38
CA PHE A 149 7.69 21.55 -0.91
C PHE A 149 9.11 21.52 -0.37
N HIS A 150 10.02 22.15 -1.07
CA HIS A 150 11.40 22.37 -0.65
C HIS A 150 11.85 23.77 -1.06
N GLN A 151 12.75 24.39 -0.29
CA GLN A 151 13.23 25.74 -0.57
C GLN A 151 14.12 25.84 -1.82
N ASP A 152 14.71 24.73 -2.25
CA ASP A 152 15.67 24.69 -3.36
C ASP A 152 14.97 24.52 -4.71
N PHE A 153 13.71 24.09 -4.73
CA PHE A 153 12.95 23.86 -5.96
C PHE A 153 11.45 23.97 -5.76
N GLU A 154 10.76 24.26 -6.87
CA GLU A 154 9.31 24.38 -6.93
C GLU A 154 8.71 23.34 -7.89
N PHE A 155 7.59 22.73 -7.48
CA PHE A 155 6.78 21.89 -8.37
C PHE A 155 5.82 22.76 -9.17
N LEU A 156 6.03 22.84 -10.47
CA LEU A 156 5.21 23.63 -11.36
C LEU A 156 3.89 22.93 -11.71
N ARG A 157 2.89 23.71 -12.10
CA ARG A 157 1.67 23.20 -12.75
C ARG A 157 2.02 22.72 -14.16
N TYR A 158 1.17 21.87 -14.71
CA TYR A 158 1.37 21.37 -16.07
C TYR A 158 1.39 22.49 -17.11
N GLU A 159 0.58 23.51 -16.90
CA GLU A 159 0.47 24.68 -17.77
C GLU A 159 1.81 25.47 -17.83
N ASP A 160 2.53 25.48 -16.71
CA ASP A 160 3.81 26.21 -16.53
C ASP A 160 5.03 25.32 -16.82
N ARG A 161 4.85 24.15 -17.41
CA ARG A 161 5.93 23.14 -17.61
C ARG A 161 7.11 23.61 -18.47
N PHE A 162 6.90 24.64 -19.28
CA PHE A 162 7.96 25.24 -20.12
C PHE A 162 8.98 26.03 -19.31
N ASP A 163 8.64 26.43 -18.07
CA ASP A 163 9.54 27.10 -17.13
C ASP A 163 10.32 26.10 -16.27
N ALA A 164 10.08 24.81 -16.43
CA ALA A 164 10.81 23.76 -15.71
C ALA A 164 12.20 23.55 -16.32
N ASN A 165 13.17 23.29 -15.44
CA ASN A 165 14.52 22.87 -15.81
C ASN A 165 14.84 21.43 -15.41
N VAL A 166 13.93 20.78 -14.65
CA VAL A 166 14.01 19.36 -14.28
C VAL A 166 12.62 18.72 -14.43
N PHE A 167 12.61 17.49 -14.91
CA PHE A 167 11.46 16.61 -14.99
C PHE A 167 11.72 15.33 -14.17
N ILE A 168 10.73 14.91 -13.39
CA ILE A 168 10.77 13.62 -12.68
C ILE A 168 9.48 12.85 -12.95
N GLY A 169 9.62 11.62 -13.46
CA GLY A 169 8.49 10.74 -13.71
C GLY A 169 7.81 10.30 -12.42
N GLU A 170 6.53 10.64 -12.24
CA GLU A 170 5.75 10.22 -11.08
C GLU A 170 5.27 8.78 -11.24
N TYR A 171 4.74 8.43 -12.43
CA TYR A 171 4.28 7.09 -12.80
C TYR A 171 4.19 6.94 -14.33
N GLY A 172 3.97 5.72 -14.80
CA GLY A 172 3.63 5.48 -16.20
C GLY A 172 4.52 4.49 -16.93
N CYS A 173 4.51 4.54 -18.26
CA CYS A 173 5.16 3.61 -19.17
C CYS A 173 6.70 3.77 -19.26
N GLY A 174 7.28 4.58 -18.42
CA GLY A 174 8.71 4.70 -18.21
C GLY A 174 9.06 4.47 -16.74
N PRO A 175 10.32 4.32 -16.39
CA PRO A 175 10.68 4.13 -15.00
C PRO A 175 10.31 5.39 -14.20
N SER A 176 9.34 5.27 -13.30
CA SER A 176 9.04 6.30 -12.30
C SER A 176 10.32 6.63 -11.54
N GLY A 177 10.49 7.90 -11.18
CA GLY A 177 11.75 8.39 -10.62
C GLY A 177 12.85 8.66 -11.65
N ARG A 178 12.56 8.53 -12.96
CA ARG A 178 13.49 8.97 -14.00
C ARG A 178 13.61 10.49 -13.98
N VAL A 179 14.81 11.00 -13.86
CA VAL A 179 15.11 12.43 -13.92
C VAL A 179 15.57 12.80 -15.32
N LYS A 180 15.09 13.93 -15.85
CA LYS A 180 15.52 14.52 -17.12
C LYS A 180 15.69 16.03 -16.97
N THR A 181 16.65 16.58 -17.67
CA THR A 181 16.93 18.02 -17.75
C THR A 181 16.64 18.60 -19.12
N GLU A 182 16.33 17.73 -20.11
CA GLU A 182 16.07 18.12 -21.51
C GLU A 182 14.96 17.28 -22.11
N ASN A 183 14.32 17.80 -23.17
CA ASN A 183 13.36 17.08 -24.00
C ASN A 183 12.21 16.43 -23.23
N PHE A 184 11.62 17.13 -22.28
CA PHE A 184 10.56 16.58 -21.42
C PHE A 184 9.22 17.33 -21.48
N THR A 185 9.14 18.49 -22.10
CA THR A 185 7.92 19.32 -22.10
C THR A 185 6.73 18.69 -22.84
N HIS A 186 6.99 17.66 -23.67
CA HIS A 186 5.97 16.87 -24.37
C HIS A 186 5.28 15.81 -23.48
N TYR A 187 5.81 15.51 -22.27
CA TYR A 187 5.17 14.54 -21.39
C TYR A 187 3.83 15.06 -20.90
N ALA A 188 2.89 14.11 -20.71
CA ALA A 188 1.54 14.38 -20.26
C ALA A 188 1.47 14.83 -18.79
N LYS A 189 0.29 15.25 -18.34
CA LYS A 189 -0.03 15.46 -16.91
C LYS A 189 0.27 14.20 -16.10
N GLY A 190 0.55 14.38 -14.82
CA GLY A 190 0.83 13.27 -13.90
C GLY A 190 2.31 12.98 -13.70
N HIS A 191 3.15 13.93 -14.04
CA HIS A 191 4.59 13.94 -13.78
C HIS A 191 4.99 15.23 -13.08
N TYR A 192 6.21 15.27 -12.53
CA TYR A 192 6.72 16.45 -11.85
C TYR A 192 7.56 17.29 -12.81
N PHE A 193 7.08 18.50 -13.06
CA PHE A 193 7.81 19.57 -13.72
C PHE A 193 8.35 20.47 -12.61
N ILE A 194 9.66 20.61 -12.52
CA ILE A 194 10.36 21.22 -11.41
C ILE A 194 11.19 22.39 -11.92
N ARG A 195 11.08 23.52 -11.23
CA ARG A 195 12.01 24.64 -11.37
C ARG A 195 12.99 24.57 -10.20
N ALA A 196 14.19 24.12 -10.46
CA ALA A 196 15.30 24.11 -9.53
C ALA A 196 15.98 25.48 -9.51
N LYS A 197 16.47 25.90 -8.35
CA LYS A 197 16.99 27.23 -8.05
C LYS A 197 18.29 27.53 -8.79
N ASP A 198 19.14 26.53 -8.93
CA ASP A 198 20.45 26.63 -9.54
C ASP A 198 20.95 25.26 -10.06
N GLN A 199 22.13 25.26 -10.70
CA GLN A 199 22.71 24.07 -11.28
C GLN A 199 23.05 22.98 -10.23
N SER A 200 23.47 23.36 -9.03
CA SER A 200 23.83 22.41 -7.98
C SER A 200 22.62 21.59 -7.52
N VAL A 201 21.45 22.22 -7.47
CA VAL A 201 20.17 21.56 -7.19
C VAL A 201 19.78 20.60 -8.32
N ILE A 202 20.00 21.00 -9.58
CA ILE A 202 19.75 20.13 -10.74
C ILE A 202 20.64 18.88 -10.66
N ASP A 203 21.93 19.07 -10.47
CA ASP A 203 22.90 17.97 -10.39
C ASP A 203 22.58 16.99 -9.28
N LYS A 204 22.16 17.52 -8.11
CA LYS A 204 21.71 16.72 -6.99
C LYS A 204 20.44 15.91 -7.30
N LEU A 205 19.41 16.54 -7.89
CA LEU A 205 18.20 15.84 -8.31
C LEU A 205 18.52 14.71 -9.29
N VAL A 206 19.43 14.94 -10.23
CA VAL A 206 19.90 13.93 -11.20
C VAL A 206 20.61 12.78 -10.48
N SER A 207 21.53 13.08 -9.57
CA SER A 207 22.27 12.05 -8.80
C SER A 207 21.36 11.17 -7.95
N LEU A 208 20.23 11.70 -7.46
CA LEU A 208 19.24 10.98 -6.68
C LEU A 208 18.27 10.13 -7.52
N GLY A 209 18.33 10.19 -8.83
CA GLY A 209 17.46 9.42 -9.74
C GLY A 209 17.37 7.93 -9.44
N PRO A 210 18.47 7.20 -9.12
CA PRO A 210 18.40 5.79 -8.69
C PRO A 210 17.57 5.59 -7.42
N LYS A 211 17.70 6.46 -6.42
CA LYS A 211 16.95 6.40 -5.15
C LYS A 211 15.46 6.71 -5.36
N PHE A 212 15.13 7.64 -6.25
CA PHE A 212 13.75 7.90 -6.65
C PHE A 212 13.10 6.68 -7.31
N ARG A 213 13.84 5.97 -8.17
CA ARG A 213 13.36 4.75 -8.83
C ARG A 213 13.16 3.61 -7.86
N GLU A 214 14.10 3.39 -6.95
CA GLU A 214 13.98 2.39 -5.88
C GLU A 214 12.72 2.63 -5.06
N LYS A 215 12.51 3.87 -4.59
CA LYS A 215 11.32 4.22 -3.81
C LYS A 215 10.01 4.10 -4.60
N ALA A 216 10.03 4.40 -5.88
CA ALA A 216 8.85 4.27 -6.74
C ALA A 216 8.39 2.81 -6.90
N GLN A 217 9.28 1.84 -6.72
CA GLN A 217 8.99 0.41 -6.83
C GLN A 217 8.24 -0.16 -5.61
N ASP A 218 8.13 0.59 -4.50
CA ASP A 218 7.38 0.17 -3.30
C ASP A 218 5.85 0.16 -3.52
N CYS A 219 5.39 -0.28 -4.68
CA CYS A 219 3.96 -0.41 -4.98
C CYS A 219 3.71 -1.56 -5.96
N ASN A 220 2.49 -2.09 -5.92
CA ASN A 220 2.03 -3.08 -6.90
C ASN A 220 1.53 -2.38 -8.16
N GLY A 221 1.88 -2.93 -9.30
CA GLY A 221 1.46 -2.43 -10.59
C GLY A 221 2.33 -1.25 -11.08
N ARG A 222 1.72 -0.10 -11.36
CA ARG A 222 2.46 1.06 -11.84
C ARG A 222 3.32 1.65 -10.73
N PHE A 223 4.59 1.78 -10.99
CA PHE A 223 5.52 2.46 -10.08
C PHE A 223 5.05 3.88 -9.82
N HIS A 224 5.16 4.31 -8.58
CA HIS A 224 4.67 5.62 -8.16
C HIS A 224 5.59 6.24 -7.11
N LEU A 225 6.01 7.47 -7.37
CA LEU A 225 6.76 8.31 -6.43
C LEU A 225 5.90 9.53 -6.09
N SER A 226 5.56 9.72 -4.82
CA SER A 226 4.80 10.90 -4.38
C SER A 226 5.72 12.13 -4.21
N LYS A 227 5.15 13.35 -4.27
CA LYS A 227 5.89 14.59 -3.97
C LYS A 227 6.57 14.53 -2.60
N GLY A 228 5.89 14.01 -1.60
CA GLY A 228 6.44 13.90 -0.24
C GLY A 228 7.64 12.95 -0.16
N GLU A 229 7.58 11.81 -0.85
CA GLU A 229 8.71 10.88 -0.93
C GLU A 229 9.91 11.49 -1.66
N LEU A 230 9.66 12.25 -2.76
CA LEU A 230 10.70 12.96 -3.48
C LEU A 230 11.40 13.99 -2.59
N VAL A 231 10.63 14.84 -1.90
CA VAL A 231 11.17 15.86 -0.99
C VAL A 231 11.93 15.23 0.17
N GLU A 232 11.40 14.14 0.76
CA GLU A 232 12.05 13.42 1.84
C GLU A 232 13.41 12.87 1.42
N ILE A 233 13.47 12.19 0.26
CA ILE A 233 14.72 11.66 -0.29
C ILE A 233 15.71 12.81 -0.55
N TYR A 234 15.26 13.89 -1.20
CA TYR A 234 16.11 15.04 -1.47
C TYR A 234 16.69 15.66 -0.18
N SER A 235 15.84 15.84 0.85
CA SER A 235 16.25 16.43 2.13
C SER A 235 17.21 15.53 2.92
N LYS A 236 16.98 14.20 2.89
CA LYS A 236 17.82 13.23 3.60
C LYS A 236 19.27 13.22 3.11
N TYR A 237 19.47 13.42 1.82
CA TYR A 237 20.80 13.42 1.18
C TYR A 237 21.33 14.84 0.92
N SER A 238 20.89 15.84 1.70
CA SER A 238 21.37 17.22 1.65
C SER A 238 22.59 17.49 2.52
N GLY A 239 23.12 16.49 3.20
CA GLY A 239 24.21 16.62 4.18
C GLY A 239 25.46 15.77 3.89
N GLU A 240 25.63 15.28 2.65
CA GLU A 240 26.88 14.61 2.23
C GLU A 240 27.60 15.44 1.18
#